data_eb3e04780e1723356fa76006d9ffbfa3
#
_entry.id   eb3e04780e1723356fa76006d9ffbfa3
#
_cell.length_a   1.000
_cell.length_b   1.000
_cell.length_c   1.000
_cell.angle_alpha   90.00
_cell.angle_beta   90.00
_cell.angle_gamma   90.00
#
_symmetry.space_group_name_H-M   'P 1'
#
loop_
_entity.id
_entity.type
_entity.pdbx_description
1 polymer ?
#
loop_
_entity_poly.entity_id
_entity_poly.type
_entity_poly.pdbx_seq_one_letter_code
_entity_poly.pdbx_strand_id
1 'polypeptide(L)'
;STDAVDSIRHIGVAMLPAIMGHFETYQRYLFAGAFENSIYLDSFNIDGFFKKIEKYSGISIDLVRLSAYRGGESGFSAGIIIADSLSGWHSPDKVNKYFGAFGLPVQVFGNDDSRRLNVLWQLRHSIVHTGGTITLPDSQKIAELSAHSGETVAFENNFIYEVARKMHPLIKLATTGFGNAYKAALKASTPTSVSTVIDELFSVKSSVNVWLR
;
A
#
# COMPACT_ATOMS: atom_id res chain seq x y z
N SER A 1 -0.06 -23.15 -30.41
CA SER A 1 1.26 -22.78 -30.94
C SER A 1 2.13 -22.26 -29.80
N THR A 2 3.41 -22.44 -29.86
CA THR A 2 4.41 -21.94 -28.88
C THR A 2 4.25 -20.44 -28.66
N ASP A 3 4.01 -19.69 -29.73
CA ASP A 3 3.86 -18.22 -29.71
C ASP A 3 2.67 -17.73 -28.84
N ALA A 4 1.57 -18.48 -28.82
CA ALA A 4 0.42 -18.13 -27.98
C ALA A 4 0.72 -18.32 -26.50
N VAL A 5 1.44 -19.37 -26.13
CA VAL A 5 1.87 -19.64 -24.75
C VAL A 5 2.85 -18.58 -24.27
N ASP A 6 3.81 -18.22 -25.12
CA ASP A 6 4.80 -17.19 -24.79
C ASP A 6 4.15 -15.81 -24.66
N SER A 7 3.18 -15.48 -25.53
CA SER A 7 2.40 -14.25 -25.41
C SER A 7 1.63 -14.17 -24.08
N ILE A 8 0.99 -15.26 -23.64
CA ILE A 8 0.28 -15.33 -22.36
C ILE A 8 1.26 -15.14 -21.19
N ARG A 9 2.44 -15.74 -21.26
CA ARG A 9 3.49 -15.56 -20.23
C ARG A 9 3.94 -14.10 -20.13
N HIS A 10 4.16 -13.42 -21.26
CA HIS A 10 4.52 -11.99 -21.27
C HIS A 10 3.43 -11.13 -20.69
N ILE A 11 2.15 -11.39 -20.98
CA ILE A 11 1.01 -10.70 -20.38
C ILE A 11 1.00 -10.95 -18.87
N GLY A 12 1.21 -12.18 -18.41
CA GLY A 12 1.29 -12.53 -16.99
C GLY A 12 2.37 -11.73 -16.26
N VAL A 13 3.56 -11.61 -16.85
CA VAL A 13 4.65 -10.81 -16.28
C VAL A 13 4.25 -9.34 -16.16
N ALA A 14 3.61 -8.77 -17.19
CA ALA A 14 3.18 -7.37 -17.21
C ALA A 14 2.05 -7.07 -16.19
N MET A 15 1.28 -8.06 -15.76
CA MET A 15 0.19 -7.86 -14.79
C MET A 15 0.69 -7.58 -13.36
N LEU A 16 1.84 -8.08 -12.95
CA LEU A 16 2.35 -7.87 -11.60
C LEU A 16 2.60 -6.37 -11.30
N PRO A 17 3.24 -5.58 -12.17
CA PRO A 17 3.35 -4.14 -11.98
C PRO A 17 2.01 -3.43 -11.81
N ALA A 18 0.97 -3.82 -12.55
CA ALA A 18 -0.36 -3.24 -12.43
C ALA A 18 -0.99 -3.56 -11.07
N ILE A 19 -0.96 -4.82 -10.64
CA ILE A 19 -1.46 -5.23 -9.31
C ILE A 19 -0.75 -4.46 -8.19
N MET A 20 0.57 -4.39 -8.26
CA MET A 20 1.36 -3.69 -7.23
C MET A 20 1.13 -2.18 -7.26
N GLY A 21 0.89 -1.58 -8.43
CA GLY A 21 0.51 -0.16 -8.55
C GLY A 21 -0.85 0.13 -7.91
N HIS A 22 -1.86 -0.72 -8.13
CA HIS A 22 -3.15 -0.61 -7.45
C HIS A 22 -3.03 -0.81 -5.94
N PHE A 23 -2.18 -1.73 -5.51
CA PHE A 23 -1.90 -1.93 -4.08
C PHE A 23 -1.25 -0.70 -3.44
N GLU A 24 -0.31 -0.04 -4.13
CA GLU A 24 0.26 1.23 -3.67
C GLU A 24 -0.81 2.32 -3.54
N THR A 25 -1.67 2.46 -4.55
CA THR A 25 -2.78 3.41 -4.54
C THR A 25 -3.73 3.15 -3.37
N TYR A 26 -4.08 1.89 -3.11
CA TYR A 26 -4.89 1.51 -1.96
C TYR A 26 -4.26 1.98 -0.64
N GLN A 27 -2.96 1.75 -0.43
CA GLN A 27 -2.25 2.17 0.80
C GLN A 27 -2.32 3.69 0.99
N ARG A 28 -2.12 4.46 -0.10
CA ARG A 28 -2.19 5.93 -0.08
C ARG A 28 -3.57 6.43 0.32
N TYR A 29 -4.62 5.87 -0.30
CA TYR A 29 -6.01 6.28 0.00
C TYR A 29 -6.43 5.87 1.41
N LEU A 30 -6.05 4.69 1.89
CA LEU A 30 -6.33 4.27 3.25
C LEU A 30 -5.68 5.22 4.27
N PHE A 31 -4.40 5.57 4.05
CA PHE A 31 -3.68 6.54 4.88
C PHE A 31 -4.34 7.91 4.84
N ALA A 32 -4.67 8.41 3.65
CA ALA A 32 -5.31 9.71 3.46
C ALA A 32 -6.65 9.80 4.20
N GLY A 33 -7.51 8.79 4.04
CA GLY A 33 -8.79 8.73 4.73
C GLY A 33 -8.65 8.64 6.25
N ALA A 34 -7.65 7.89 6.74
CA ALA A 34 -7.34 7.85 8.16
C ALA A 34 -6.86 9.21 8.68
N PHE A 35 -6.03 9.93 7.91
CA PHE A 35 -5.57 11.26 8.30
C PHE A 35 -6.73 12.28 8.37
N GLU A 36 -7.61 12.30 7.37
CA GLU A 36 -8.76 13.20 7.35
C GLU A 36 -9.64 13.04 8.59
N ASN A 37 -9.84 11.82 9.04
CA ASN A 37 -10.67 11.53 10.21
C ASN A 37 -9.90 11.54 11.54
N SER A 38 -8.59 11.84 11.52
CA SER A 38 -7.74 11.77 12.73
C SER A 38 -8.11 12.78 13.82
N ILE A 39 -8.81 13.85 13.48
CA ILE A 39 -9.35 14.83 14.45
C ILE A 39 -10.32 14.20 15.46
N TYR A 40 -10.91 13.05 15.11
CA TYR A 40 -11.83 12.30 15.96
C TYR A 40 -11.14 11.25 16.82
N LEU A 41 -9.83 11.04 16.68
CA LEU A 41 -9.07 10.18 17.59
C LEU A 41 -8.83 10.90 18.93
N ASP A 42 -9.03 10.20 20.04
CA ASP A 42 -8.97 10.76 21.38
C ASP A 42 -7.58 11.33 21.73
N SER A 43 -6.53 10.59 21.44
CA SER A 43 -5.15 10.97 21.77
C SER A 43 -4.30 11.37 20.57
N PHE A 44 -4.90 11.74 19.43
CA PHE A 44 -4.15 12.15 18.25
C PHE A 44 -3.51 13.52 18.45
N ASN A 45 -2.19 13.54 18.27
CA ASN A 45 -1.40 14.77 18.34
C ASN A 45 -0.79 15.05 16.96
N ILE A 46 -1.23 16.12 16.31
CA ILE A 46 -0.83 16.50 14.96
C ILE A 46 0.68 16.79 14.85
N ASP A 47 1.25 17.48 15.86
CA ASP A 47 2.69 17.80 15.87
C ASP A 47 3.53 16.54 16.04
N GLY A 48 3.10 15.64 16.94
CA GLY A 48 3.73 14.35 17.14
C GLY A 48 3.64 13.45 15.91
N PHE A 49 2.51 13.50 15.19
CA PHE A 49 2.31 12.81 13.93
C PHE A 49 3.32 13.29 12.87
N PHE A 50 3.38 14.60 12.61
CA PHE A 50 4.28 15.15 11.61
C PHE A 50 5.76 14.95 11.95
N LYS A 51 6.17 15.07 13.22
CA LYS A 51 7.52 14.74 13.66
C LYS A 51 7.93 13.31 13.35
N LYS A 52 6.99 12.35 13.51
CA LYS A 52 7.25 10.94 13.16
C LYS A 52 7.34 10.76 11.64
N ILE A 53 6.42 11.36 10.89
CA ILE A 53 6.41 11.29 9.42
C ILE A 53 7.69 11.90 8.84
N GLU A 54 8.08 13.09 9.29
CA GLU A 54 9.32 13.77 8.86
C GLU A 54 10.56 12.92 9.11
N LYS A 55 10.65 12.30 10.28
CA LYS A 55 11.75 11.38 10.63
C LYS A 55 11.89 10.22 9.64
N TYR A 56 10.79 9.75 9.04
CA TYR A 56 10.77 8.56 8.20
C TYR A 56 10.83 8.84 6.71
N SER A 57 10.42 10.02 6.24
CA SER A 57 10.27 10.30 4.82
C SER A 57 10.95 11.57 4.31
N GLY A 58 11.32 12.52 5.19
CA GLY A 58 11.75 13.85 4.74
C GLY A 58 10.67 14.49 3.85
N ILE A 59 9.57 14.97 4.43
CA ILE A 59 8.45 15.51 3.65
C ILE A 59 8.91 16.75 2.87
N SER A 60 8.71 16.73 1.56
CA SER A 60 8.72 17.92 0.73
C SER A 60 7.32 18.12 0.15
N ILE A 61 6.57 19.08 0.66
CA ILE A 61 5.27 19.44 0.09
C ILE A 61 5.51 20.30 -1.14
N ASP A 62 5.07 19.81 -2.30
CA ASP A 62 5.09 20.58 -3.54
C ASP A 62 4.06 21.72 -3.47
N LEU A 63 4.57 22.95 -3.37
CA LEU A 63 3.72 24.15 -3.29
C LEU A 63 2.90 24.39 -4.55
N VAL A 64 3.36 23.92 -5.71
CA VAL A 64 2.59 24.01 -6.96
C VAL A 64 1.40 23.07 -6.90
N ARG A 65 1.60 21.83 -6.44
CA ARG A 65 0.50 20.91 -6.16
C ARG A 65 -0.46 21.51 -5.12
N LEU A 66 0.06 22.00 -4.00
CA LEU A 66 -0.77 22.64 -2.98
C LEU A 66 -1.59 23.81 -3.58
N SER A 67 -1.04 24.57 -4.52
CA SER A 67 -1.76 25.67 -5.16
C SER A 67 -2.88 25.21 -6.09
N ALA A 68 -2.79 24.01 -6.68
CA ALA A 68 -3.83 23.42 -7.51
C ALA A 68 -5.10 23.04 -6.72
N TYR A 69 -4.99 22.94 -5.41
CA TYR A 69 -6.13 22.65 -4.51
C TYR A 69 -6.90 23.91 -4.07
N ARG A 70 -6.58 25.08 -4.61
CA ARG A 70 -7.34 26.31 -4.36
C ARG A 70 -8.69 26.23 -5.03
N GLY A 71 -9.75 26.49 -4.32
CA GLY A 71 -11.08 26.68 -4.90
C GLY A 71 -12.17 25.70 -4.50
N GLY A 72 -11.88 24.71 -3.65
CA GLY A 72 -12.92 23.92 -2.96
C GLY A 72 -13.76 22.96 -3.80
N GLU A 73 -13.63 22.98 -5.14
CA GLU A 73 -14.39 22.08 -6.03
C GLU A 73 -13.67 20.76 -6.35
N SER A 74 -12.38 20.68 -6.09
CA SER A 74 -11.63 19.45 -6.26
C SER A 74 -11.80 18.62 -4.99
N GLY A 75 -12.38 17.42 -5.06
CA GLY A 75 -12.54 16.48 -3.95
C GLY A 75 -11.21 15.95 -3.36
N PHE A 76 -10.19 16.79 -3.32
CA PHE A 76 -8.87 16.49 -2.80
C PHE A 76 -8.75 16.94 -1.36
N SER A 77 -8.31 16.03 -0.53
CA SER A 77 -8.14 16.21 0.91
C SER A 77 -6.69 16.48 1.28
N ALA A 78 -6.46 17.07 2.45
CA ALA A 78 -5.11 17.24 3.00
C ALA A 78 -4.39 15.90 3.15
N GLY A 79 -5.13 14.84 3.49
CA GLY A 79 -4.60 13.49 3.60
C GLY A 79 -4.02 12.96 2.27
N ILE A 80 -4.64 13.26 1.14
CA ILE A 80 -4.11 12.88 -0.18
C ILE A 80 -2.83 13.65 -0.49
N ILE A 81 -2.77 14.95 -0.20
CA ILE A 81 -1.57 15.76 -0.41
C ILE A 81 -0.40 15.17 0.40
N ILE A 82 -0.65 14.83 1.67
CA ILE A 82 0.38 14.23 2.52
C ILE A 82 0.79 12.86 1.98
N ALA A 83 -0.17 11.99 1.67
CA ALA A 83 0.10 10.66 1.15
C ALA A 83 0.94 10.69 -0.14
N ASP A 84 0.65 11.63 -1.05
CA ASP A 84 1.39 11.82 -2.30
C ASP A 84 2.78 12.41 -2.10
N SER A 85 2.99 13.15 -1.01
CA SER A 85 4.29 13.71 -0.65
C SER A 85 5.21 12.68 0.03
N LEU A 86 4.66 11.54 0.49
CA LEU A 86 5.43 10.46 1.10
C LEU A 86 6.03 9.55 0.03
N SER A 87 7.30 9.20 0.21
CA SER A 87 8.03 8.30 -0.69
C SER A 87 8.12 6.88 -0.11
N GLY A 88 8.24 5.88 -1.01
CA GLY A 88 8.56 4.51 -0.59
C GLY A 88 7.36 3.70 -0.11
N TRP A 89 6.20 3.93 -0.65
CA TRP A 89 5.00 3.11 -0.46
C TRP A 89 5.18 1.64 -0.89
N HIS A 90 6.22 1.36 -1.66
CA HIS A 90 6.67 0.02 -2.03
C HIS A 90 7.53 -0.66 -0.94
N SER A 91 7.73 -0.03 0.21
CA SER A 91 8.44 -0.59 1.36
C SER A 91 7.45 -0.84 2.51
N PRO A 92 7.12 -2.10 2.84
CA PRO A 92 6.23 -2.43 3.95
C PRO A 92 6.67 -1.82 5.29
N ASP A 93 7.99 -1.74 5.52
CA ASP A 93 8.55 -1.13 6.73
C ASP A 93 8.26 0.37 6.80
N LYS A 94 8.35 1.09 5.67
CA LYS A 94 7.98 2.50 5.62
C LYS A 94 6.48 2.68 5.81
N VAL A 95 5.67 1.85 5.16
CA VAL A 95 4.21 1.86 5.32
C VAL A 95 3.83 1.64 6.78
N ASN A 96 4.41 0.65 7.45
CA ASN A 96 4.21 0.42 8.88
C ASN A 96 4.57 1.66 9.73
N LYS A 97 5.66 2.35 9.40
CA LYS A 97 6.06 3.59 10.08
C LYS A 97 5.07 4.72 9.84
N TYR A 98 4.54 4.86 8.61
CA TYR A 98 3.55 5.89 8.29
C TYR A 98 2.25 5.67 9.07
N PHE A 99 1.72 4.47 9.07
CA PHE A 99 0.54 4.14 9.86
C PHE A 99 0.82 4.16 11.38
N GLY A 100 2.02 3.79 11.80
CA GLY A 100 2.45 3.93 13.20
C GLY A 100 2.54 5.37 13.70
N ALA A 101 2.59 6.37 12.79
CA ALA A 101 2.57 7.78 13.17
C ALA A 101 1.25 8.20 13.83
N PHE A 102 0.14 7.52 13.53
CA PHE A 102 -1.14 7.74 14.20
C PHE A 102 -1.12 7.42 15.69
N GLY A 103 -0.10 6.71 16.18
CA GLY A 103 0.03 6.36 17.59
C GLY A 103 -0.83 5.19 18.04
N LEU A 104 -1.43 4.46 17.12
CA LEU A 104 -2.25 3.28 17.39
C LEU A 104 -1.36 2.05 17.65
N PRO A 105 -1.75 1.15 18.60
CA PRO A 105 -0.96 -0.03 18.95
C PRO A 105 -1.16 -1.17 17.94
N VAL A 106 -0.92 -0.89 16.66
CA VAL A 106 -1.15 -1.85 15.57
C VAL A 106 -0.09 -1.68 14.48
N GLN A 107 0.36 -2.80 13.93
CA GLN A 107 1.21 -2.87 12.75
C GLN A 107 0.35 -3.30 11.56
N VAL A 108 0.44 -2.59 10.44
CA VAL A 108 -0.38 -2.85 9.24
C VAL A 108 0.04 -4.16 8.56
N PHE A 109 1.34 -4.36 8.40
CA PHE A 109 1.90 -5.58 7.84
C PHE A 109 2.77 -6.29 8.86
N GLY A 110 2.43 -7.54 9.18
CA GLY A 110 3.28 -8.41 10.00
C GLY A 110 4.60 -8.78 9.28
N ASN A 111 5.52 -9.40 10.00
CA ASN A 111 6.85 -9.70 9.46
C ASN A 111 6.79 -10.63 8.23
N ASP A 112 5.95 -11.65 8.24
CA ASP A 112 5.81 -12.56 7.11
C ASP A 112 5.18 -11.89 5.89
N ASP A 113 4.17 -11.03 6.11
CA ASP A 113 3.55 -10.27 5.04
C ASP A 113 4.51 -9.24 4.46
N SER A 114 5.28 -8.56 5.31
CA SER A 114 6.33 -7.62 4.89
C SER A 114 7.38 -8.32 4.02
N ARG A 115 7.82 -9.52 4.41
CA ARG A 115 8.77 -10.32 3.64
C ARG A 115 8.22 -10.69 2.26
N ARG A 116 6.98 -11.19 2.19
CA ARG A 116 6.33 -11.55 0.92
C ARG A 116 6.13 -10.33 0.02
N LEU A 117 5.70 -9.20 0.59
CA LEU A 117 5.54 -7.95 -0.15
C LEU A 117 6.88 -7.44 -0.69
N ASN A 118 7.97 -7.54 0.06
CA ASN A 118 9.30 -7.15 -0.42
C ASN A 118 9.72 -7.96 -1.65
N VAL A 119 9.45 -9.28 -1.68
CA VAL A 119 9.70 -10.12 -2.87
C VAL A 119 8.89 -9.60 -4.06
N LEU A 120 7.58 -9.38 -3.90
CA LEU A 120 6.71 -8.89 -4.98
C LEU A 120 7.14 -7.52 -5.49
N TRP A 121 7.52 -6.61 -4.60
CA TRP A 121 8.04 -5.30 -4.97
C TRP A 121 9.36 -5.38 -5.73
N GLN A 122 10.26 -6.28 -5.35
CA GLN A 122 11.52 -6.47 -6.07
C GLN A 122 11.30 -7.09 -7.45
N LEU A 123 10.41 -8.10 -7.57
CA LEU A 123 10.03 -8.65 -8.87
C LEU A 123 9.41 -7.59 -9.78
N ARG A 124 8.48 -6.77 -9.23
CA ARG A 124 7.91 -5.61 -9.96
C ARG A 124 9.00 -4.65 -10.40
N HIS A 125 9.98 -4.34 -9.55
CA HIS A 125 11.11 -3.47 -9.89
C HIS A 125 11.89 -4.03 -11.08
N SER A 126 12.28 -5.31 -11.02
CA SER A 126 13.02 -5.96 -12.10
C SER A 126 12.22 -5.99 -13.42
N ILE A 127 10.90 -6.25 -13.36
CA ILE A 127 10.05 -6.25 -14.56
C ILE A 127 10.05 -4.87 -15.23
N VAL A 128 9.89 -3.80 -14.44
CA VAL A 128 9.73 -2.44 -14.98
C VAL A 128 11.06 -1.83 -15.44
N HIS A 129 12.14 -2.06 -14.71
CA HIS A 129 13.39 -1.31 -14.91
C HIS A 129 14.48 -2.09 -15.63
N THR A 130 14.45 -3.42 -15.58
CA THR A 130 15.49 -4.27 -16.18
C THR A 130 14.94 -5.30 -17.18
N GLY A 131 13.70 -5.07 -17.67
CA GLY A 131 13.05 -5.98 -18.62
C GLY A 131 12.79 -7.38 -18.05
N GLY A 132 12.64 -7.48 -16.72
CA GLY A 132 12.43 -8.74 -16.00
C GLY A 132 13.72 -9.43 -15.55
N THR A 133 14.90 -8.93 -15.86
CA THR A 133 16.16 -9.54 -15.39
C THR A 133 16.40 -9.13 -13.93
N ILE A 134 16.65 -10.12 -13.07
CA ILE A 134 17.07 -9.90 -11.68
C ILE A 134 18.58 -9.61 -11.68
N THR A 135 18.95 -8.34 -11.49
CA THR A 135 20.36 -7.97 -11.46
C THR A 135 21.04 -8.47 -10.18
N LEU A 136 22.37 -8.58 -10.18
CA LEU A 136 23.11 -8.96 -8.97
C LEU A 136 22.81 -8.03 -7.78
N PRO A 137 22.81 -6.69 -7.93
CA PRO A 137 22.43 -5.81 -6.83
C PRO A 137 20.98 -6.03 -6.34
N ASP A 138 20.06 -6.38 -7.23
CA ASP A 138 18.66 -6.60 -6.88
C ASP A 138 18.46 -7.93 -6.15
N SER A 139 19.15 -8.98 -6.58
CA SER A 139 19.10 -10.29 -5.91
C SER A 139 19.65 -10.23 -4.47
N GLN A 140 20.61 -9.35 -4.21
CA GLN A 140 21.21 -9.19 -2.87
C GLN A 140 20.32 -8.43 -1.87
N LYS A 141 19.30 -7.73 -2.34
CA LYS A 141 18.37 -6.98 -1.47
C LYS A 141 17.38 -7.88 -0.74
N ILE A 142 17.04 -9.02 -1.32
CA ILE A 142 16.00 -9.92 -0.86
C ILE A 142 16.55 -11.33 -0.76
N ALA A 143 16.55 -11.91 0.43
CA ALA A 143 17.14 -13.23 0.67
C ALA A 143 16.58 -14.32 -0.24
N GLU A 144 15.27 -14.29 -0.50
CA GLU A 144 14.57 -15.23 -1.37
C GLU A 144 15.01 -15.14 -2.85
N LEU A 145 15.61 -14.02 -3.26
CA LEU A 145 16.09 -13.80 -4.63
C LEU A 145 17.61 -13.94 -4.76
N SER A 146 18.32 -14.20 -3.69
CA SER A 146 19.79 -14.20 -3.67
C SER A 146 20.43 -15.20 -4.64
N ALA A 147 19.77 -16.33 -4.91
CA ALA A 147 20.24 -17.36 -5.83
C ALA A 147 19.87 -17.11 -7.30
N HIS A 148 19.05 -16.07 -7.59
CA HIS A 148 18.45 -15.85 -8.90
C HIS A 148 19.08 -14.69 -9.69
N SER A 149 20.33 -14.32 -9.36
CA SER A 149 21.05 -13.28 -10.10
C SER A 149 21.27 -13.65 -11.57
N GLY A 150 20.91 -12.74 -12.47
CA GLY A 150 21.02 -12.93 -13.92
C GLY A 150 19.84 -13.68 -14.53
N GLU A 151 18.93 -14.22 -13.73
CA GLU A 151 17.74 -14.90 -14.24
C GLU A 151 16.66 -13.89 -14.68
N THR A 152 15.88 -14.31 -15.67
CA THR A 152 14.72 -13.54 -16.12
C THR A 152 13.47 -14.00 -15.38
N VAL A 153 12.69 -13.04 -14.86
CA VAL A 153 11.41 -13.32 -14.21
C VAL A 153 10.46 -13.98 -15.18
N ALA A 154 10.06 -15.19 -14.87
CA ALA A 154 9.04 -15.94 -15.58
C ALA A 154 8.04 -16.48 -14.57
N PHE A 155 6.75 -16.38 -14.90
CA PHE A 155 5.70 -16.86 -14.03
C PHE A 155 5.04 -18.10 -14.62
N GLU A 156 4.71 -19.04 -13.75
CA GLU A 156 3.83 -20.14 -14.10
C GLU A 156 2.40 -19.62 -14.40
N ASN A 157 1.63 -20.39 -15.16
CA ASN A 157 0.34 -19.96 -15.70
C ASN A 157 -0.67 -19.45 -14.64
N ASN A 158 -0.57 -19.88 -13.40
CA ASN A 158 -1.45 -19.50 -12.31
C ASN A 158 -0.86 -18.46 -11.34
N PHE A 159 0.38 -17.98 -11.57
CA PHE A 159 1.08 -17.10 -10.63
C PHE A 159 0.26 -15.86 -10.28
N ILE A 160 -0.25 -15.16 -11.27
CA ILE A 160 -1.05 -13.93 -11.05
C ILE A 160 -2.31 -14.22 -10.24
N TYR A 161 -2.93 -15.36 -10.48
CA TYR A 161 -4.07 -15.85 -9.70
C TYR A 161 -3.70 -16.06 -8.23
N GLU A 162 -2.55 -16.71 -7.99
CA GLU A 162 -2.06 -16.93 -6.64
C GLU A 162 -1.68 -15.62 -5.93
N VAL A 163 -1.09 -14.66 -6.66
CA VAL A 163 -0.83 -13.32 -6.13
C VAL A 163 -2.13 -12.65 -5.70
N ALA A 164 -3.12 -12.57 -6.58
CA ALA A 164 -4.42 -11.95 -6.27
C ALA A 164 -5.12 -12.65 -5.09
N ARG A 165 -5.11 -13.97 -5.06
CA ARG A 165 -5.70 -14.78 -4.00
C ARG A 165 -5.05 -14.57 -2.64
N LYS A 166 -3.72 -14.34 -2.61
CA LYS A 166 -2.95 -14.09 -1.39
C LYS A 166 -2.98 -12.63 -0.96
N MET A 167 -3.04 -11.70 -1.92
CA MET A 167 -3.12 -10.27 -1.63
C MET A 167 -4.44 -9.88 -0.96
N HIS A 168 -5.56 -10.49 -1.35
CA HIS A 168 -6.87 -10.16 -0.79
C HIS A 168 -6.96 -10.36 0.74
N PRO A 169 -6.59 -11.53 1.31
CA PRO A 169 -6.55 -11.70 2.76
C PRO A 169 -5.60 -10.72 3.46
N LEU A 170 -4.44 -10.45 2.86
CA LEU A 170 -3.47 -9.49 3.39
C LEU A 170 -4.08 -8.09 3.48
N ILE A 171 -4.69 -7.60 2.39
CA ILE A 171 -5.38 -6.31 2.35
C ILE A 171 -6.51 -6.27 3.39
N LYS A 172 -7.30 -7.34 3.47
CA LYS A 172 -8.40 -7.44 4.43
C LYS A 172 -7.90 -7.36 5.87
N LEU A 173 -6.86 -8.12 6.22
CA LEU A 173 -6.29 -8.13 7.56
C LEU A 173 -5.67 -6.76 7.91
N ALA A 174 -4.92 -6.17 6.99
CA ALA A 174 -4.34 -4.85 7.15
C ALA A 174 -5.42 -3.78 7.39
N THR A 175 -6.45 -3.74 6.53
CA THR A 175 -7.55 -2.77 6.63
C THR A 175 -8.33 -2.94 7.93
N THR A 176 -8.76 -4.17 8.22
CA THR A 176 -9.61 -4.43 9.40
C THR A 176 -8.83 -4.32 10.70
N GLY A 177 -7.56 -4.76 10.73
CA GLY A 177 -6.70 -4.65 11.90
C GLY A 177 -6.44 -3.19 12.29
N PHE A 178 -6.01 -2.38 11.31
CA PHE A 178 -5.82 -0.95 11.53
C PHE A 178 -7.15 -0.25 11.86
N GLY A 179 -8.22 -0.56 11.11
CA GLY A 179 -9.54 0.01 11.33
C GLY A 179 -10.12 -0.29 12.71
N ASN A 180 -9.94 -1.50 13.23
CA ASN A 180 -10.38 -1.85 14.58
C ASN A 180 -9.64 -1.05 15.65
N ALA A 181 -8.31 -0.92 15.54
CA ALA A 181 -7.53 -0.09 16.45
C ALA A 181 -7.92 1.39 16.35
N TYR A 182 -8.16 1.87 15.13
CA TYR A 182 -8.61 3.24 14.86
C TYR A 182 -9.97 3.53 15.51
N LYS A 183 -10.95 2.65 15.29
CA LYS A 183 -12.30 2.78 15.84
C LYS A 183 -12.31 2.70 17.37
N ALA A 184 -11.49 1.85 17.96
CA ALA A 184 -11.34 1.75 19.39
C ALA A 184 -10.75 3.02 20.06
N ALA A 185 -10.04 3.84 19.28
CA ALA A 185 -9.44 5.09 19.73
C ALA A 185 -10.28 6.33 19.40
N LEU A 186 -11.51 6.20 18.90
CA LEU A 186 -12.38 7.33 18.62
C LEU A 186 -12.89 7.98 19.90
N LYS A 187 -13.01 9.31 19.86
CA LYS A 187 -13.66 10.10 20.93
C LYS A 187 -15.10 9.65 21.10
N ALA A 188 -15.58 9.61 22.34
CA ALA A 188 -16.98 9.32 22.65
C ALA A 188 -17.95 10.33 22.02
N SER A 189 -17.48 11.55 21.74
CA SER A 189 -18.24 12.63 21.09
C SER A 189 -18.25 12.55 19.56
N THR A 190 -17.69 11.51 18.96
CA THR A 190 -17.66 11.36 17.48
C THR A 190 -19.08 11.25 16.93
N PRO A 191 -19.49 12.12 15.98
CA PRO A 191 -20.81 12.05 15.38
C PRO A 191 -21.08 10.71 14.67
N THR A 192 -22.29 10.20 14.74
CA THR A 192 -22.68 8.93 14.11
C THR A 192 -22.43 8.93 12.61
N SER A 193 -22.66 10.05 11.92
CA SER A 193 -22.38 10.19 10.49
C SER A 193 -20.89 9.98 10.16
N VAL A 194 -20.00 10.49 11.01
CA VAL A 194 -18.55 10.30 10.87
C VAL A 194 -18.16 8.86 11.17
N SER A 195 -18.74 8.26 12.22
CA SER A 195 -18.51 6.84 12.53
C SER A 195 -18.88 5.93 11.36
N THR A 196 -19.99 6.24 10.66
CA THR A 196 -20.38 5.50 9.45
C THR A 196 -19.35 5.62 8.33
N VAL A 197 -18.82 6.83 8.09
CA VAL A 197 -17.75 7.05 7.08
C VAL A 197 -16.47 6.28 7.45
N ILE A 198 -16.11 6.28 8.73
CA ILE A 198 -14.95 5.54 9.23
C ILE A 198 -15.17 4.02 9.10
N ASP A 199 -16.38 3.52 9.36
CA ASP A 199 -16.73 2.11 9.17
C ASP A 199 -16.63 1.71 7.69
N GLU A 200 -17.07 2.55 6.78
CA GLU A 200 -16.94 2.32 5.35
C GLU A 200 -15.48 2.34 4.88
N LEU A 201 -14.68 3.30 5.36
CA LEU A 201 -13.26 3.40 5.05
C LEU A 201 -12.50 2.12 5.38
N PHE A 202 -12.81 1.50 6.52
CA PHE A 202 -12.13 0.29 6.98
C PHE A 202 -12.90 -1.01 6.69
N SER A 203 -13.90 -0.96 5.81
CA SER A 203 -14.64 -2.14 5.39
C SER A 203 -14.04 -2.76 4.12
N VAL A 204 -13.88 -4.08 4.11
CA VAL A 204 -13.56 -4.84 2.90
C VAL A 204 -14.77 -5.70 2.53
N LYS A 205 -15.56 -5.21 1.59
CA LYS A 205 -16.85 -5.80 1.19
C LYS A 205 -16.68 -6.94 0.17
N SER A 206 -15.58 -6.96 -0.58
CA SER A 206 -15.32 -7.97 -1.59
C SER A 206 -14.74 -9.26 -1.01
N SER A 207 -14.97 -10.36 -1.71
CA SER A 207 -14.32 -11.66 -1.45
C SER A 207 -13.52 -12.10 -2.68
N VAL A 208 -12.54 -12.99 -2.48
CA VAL A 208 -11.76 -13.56 -3.59
C VAL A 208 -12.65 -14.17 -4.66
N ASN A 209 -13.76 -14.82 -4.26
CA ASN A 209 -14.71 -15.44 -5.19
C ASN A 209 -15.40 -14.44 -6.14
N VAL A 210 -15.49 -13.16 -5.75
CA VAL A 210 -16.03 -12.11 -6.62
C VAL A 210 -15.03 -11.72 -7.69
N TRP A 211 -13.74 -11.82 -7.40
CA TRP A 211 -12.66 -11.44 -8.32
C TRP A 211 -12.29 -12.55 -9.31
N LEU A 212 -12.69 -13.78 -9.02
CA LEU A 212 -12.33 -14.99 -9.74
C LEU A 212 -13.49 -15.66 -10.50
N ARG A 213 -14.56 -14.92 -10.73
CA ARG A 213 -15.72 -15.38 -11.51
C ARG A 213 -15.50 -15.24 -13.01
#